data_160f966df45de2717c0c6de320b9f60e
#
_entry.id   160f966df45de2717c0c6de320b9f60e
#
_cell.length_a   1.000
_cell.length_b   1.000
_cell.length_c   1.000
_cell.angle_alpha   90.00
_cell.angle_beta   90.00
_cell.angle_gamma   90.00
#
_symmetry.space_group_name_H-M   'P 1'
#
loop_
_entity.id
_entity.type
_entity.pdbx_description
1 polymer ?
#
loop_
_entity_poly.entity_id
_entity_poly.type
_entity_poly.pdbx_seq_one_letter_code
_entity_poly.pdbx_strand_id
1 'polypeptide(L)'
;GLLHFNTMFTNDVFFWDAFRNTLLLSIVKLILNTGAAVIISLLLNEITNLAFKKTVQTIVYLPHFMSWVVVASIFRLILSVNSSGMINQMLMGMGVIDNPIFFLGDVRYWRGTFFFINVWKDTGWGTILFLATLSGISPDLYEAAQIDGANRWKRLIYITLPALANTIITVFILNLAKVMNLFESVFVTMNDAVVNVSNVLQTYVYRKTFGSGNSDYGYTTAVGLFKSFVGMILVLGCNYASKKVRGRGIV
;
A
#
# COMPACT_ATOMS: atom_id res chain seq x y z
N GLY A 1 32.36 -14.80 1.88
CA GLY A 1 31.83 -16.12 2.18
C GLY A 1 30.40 -16.06 2.72
N LEU A 2 29.88 -17.22 3.16
CA LEU A 2 28.49 -17.32 3.63
C LEU A 2 28.29 -16.95 5.11
N LEU A 3 29.33 -16.42 5.79
CA LEU A 3 29.30 -16.10 7.22
C LEU A 3 28.13 -15.16 7.57
N HIS A 4 27.96 -14.07 6.84
CA HIS A 4 26.88 -13.10 7.09
C HIS A 4 25.49 -13.72 6.88
N PHE A 5 25.32 -14.62 5.91
CA PHE A 5 24.05 -15.36 5.74
C PHE A 5 23.79 -16.31 6.90
N ASN A 6 24.81 -17.02 7.39
CA ASN A 6 24.66 -17.86 8.56
C ASN A 6 24.24 -17.03 9.79
N THR A 7 24.93 -15.93 10.07
CA THR A 7 24.56 -15.02 11.18
C THR A 7 23.14 -14.51 11.04
N MET A 8 22.75 -14.09 9.82
CA MET A 8 21.41 -13.57 9.52
C MET A 8 20.31 -14.60 9.82
N PHE A 9 20.51 -15.87 9.46
CA PHE A 9 19.48 -16.89 9.62
C PHE A 9 19.45 -17.55 11.00
N THR A 10 20.58 -17.63 11.70
CA THR A 10 20.68 -18.39 12.95
C THR A 10 20.74 -17.51 14.19
N ASN A 11 21.35 -16.32 14.12
CA ASN A 11 21.72 -15.54 15.30
C ASN A 11 21.02 -14.19 15.39
N ASP A 12 20.31 -13.73 14.37
CA ASP A 12 19.69 -12.40 14.36
C ASP A 12 18.16 -12.48 14.38
N VAL A 13 17.59 -12.46 15.58
CA VAL A 13 16.12 -12.44 15.78
C VAL A 13 15.50 -11.17 15.20
N PHE A 14 16.18 -10.02 15.30
CA PHE A 14 15.68 -8.76 14.78
C PHE A 14 15.55 -8.74 13.24
N PHE A 15 16.39 -9.52 12.56
CA PHE A 15 16.26 -9.72 11.11
C PHE A 15 14.91 -10.39 10.76
N TRP A 16 14.54 -11.45 11.49
CA TRP A 16 13.29 -12.17 11.22
C TRP A 16 12.07 -11.33 11.55
N ASP A 17 12.11 -10.52 12.60
CA ASP A 17 11.04 -9.57 12.92
C ASP A 17 10.90 -8.51 11.83
N ALA A 18 12.01 -7.94 11.35
CA ALA A 18 12.01 -6.99 10.25
C ALA A 18 11.52 -7.61 8.94
N PHE A 19 11.91 -8.85 8.65
CA PHE A 19 11.43 -9.59 7.47
C PHE A 19 9.92 -9.83 7.53
N ARG A 20 9.42 -10.34 8.65
CA ARG A 20 7.99 -10.57 8.87
C ARG A 20 7.19 -9.29 8.75
N ASN A 21 7.65 -8.21 9.38
CA ASN A 21 7.01 -6.89 9.27
C ASN A 21 7.01 -6.39 7.82
N THR A 22 8.12 -6.55 7.09
CA THR A 22 8.21 -6.18 5.67
C THR A 22 7.12 -6.88 4.85
N LEU A 23 7.01 -8.19 4.96
CA LEU A 23 6.00 -8.96 4.22
C LEU A 23 4.58 -8.56 4.64
N LEU A 24 4.30 -8.49 5.93
CA LEU A 24 2.97 -8.13 6.44
C LEU A 24 2.56 -6.74 5.98
N LEU A 25 3.39 -5.72 6.24
CA LEU A 25 3.05 -4.34 5.91
C LEU A 25 2.93 -4.14 4.40
N SER A 26 3.83 -4.74 3.61
CA SER A 26 3.82 -4.56 2.15
C SER A 26 2.67 -5.29 1.47
N ILE A 27 2.38 -6.53 1.86
CA ILE A 27 1.30 -7.32 1.24
C ILE A 27 -0.06 -6.73 1.60
N VAL A 28 -0.30 -6.40 2.88
CA VAL A 28 -1.57 -5.78 3.29
C VAL A 28 -1.74 -4.42 2.62
N LYS A 29 -0.69 -3.57 2.60
CA LYS A 29 -0.70 -2.29 1.86
C LYS A 29 -1.05 -2.50 0.39
N LEU A 30 -0.42 -3.48 -0.28
CA LEU A 30 -0.65 -3.77 -1.70
C LEU A 30 -2.12 -4.12 -1.97
N ILE A 31 -2.70 -5.00 -1.15
CA ILE A 31 -4.10 -5.41 -1.27
C ILE A 31 -5.04 -4.22 -1.05
N LEU A 32 -4.82 -3.47 0.02
CA LEU A 32 -5.67 -2.33 0.38
C LEU A 32 -5.59 -1.20 -0.67
N ASN A 33 -4.39 -0.85 -1.13
CA ASN A 33 -4.21 0.20 -2.13
C ASN A 33 -4.83 -0.21 -3.48
N THR A 34 -4.62 -1.45 -3.92
CA THR A 34 -5.21 -1.94 -5.17
C THR A 34 -6.73 -2.00 -5.07
N GLY A 35 -7.26 -2.54 -3.97
CA GLY A 35 -8.71 -2.61 -3.73
C GLY A 35 -9.36 -1.23 -3.68
N ALA A 36 -8.77 -0.30 -2.93
CA ALA A 36 -9.26 1.08 -2.85
C ALA A 36 -9.23 1.78 -4.23
N ALA A 37 -8.16 1.61 -4.99
CA ALA A 37 -8.03 2.20 -6.33
C ALA A 37 -9.09 1.66 -7.30
N VAL A 38 -9.38 0.35 -7.25
CA VAL A 38 -10.46 -0.26 -8.05
C VAL A 38 -11.81 0.31 -7.63
N ILE A 39 -12.12 0.33 -6.32
CA ILE A 39 -13.40 0.85 -5.82
C ILE A 39 -13.59 2.32 -6.24
N ILE A 40 -12.58 3.18 -6.03
CA ILE A 40 -12.67 4.59 -6.40
C ILE A 40 -12.80 4.76 -7.91
N SER A 41 -12.10 3.98 -8.73
CA SER A 41 -12.22 4.06 -10.19
C SER A 41 -13.63 3.69 -10.66
N LEU A 42 -14.25 2.66 -10.06
CA LEU A 42 -15.63 2.26 -10.36
C LEU A 42 -16.61 3.36 -9.96
N LEU A 43 -16.47 3.95 -8.76
CA LEU A 43 -17.32 5.04 -8.31
C LEU A 43 -17.19 6.28 -9.22
N LEU A 44 -15.96 6.64 -9.60
CA LEU A 44 -15.71 7.75 -10.52
C LEU A 44 -16.26 7.49 -11.91
N ASN A 45 -16.28 6.23 -12.35
CA ASN A 45 -16.85 5.86 -13.66
C ASN A 45 -18.36 6.03 -13.72
N GLU A 46 -19.07 5.89 -12.61
CA GLU A 46 -20.52 6.11 -12.51
C GLU A 46 -20.91 7.60 -12.49
N ILE A 47 -19.98 8.52 -12.25
CA ILE A 47 -20.25 9.95 -12.22
C ILE A 47 -20.45 10.48 -13.65
N THR A 48 -21.65 10.97 -13.94
CA THR A 48 -22.05 11.53 -15.25
C THR A 48 -21.71 13.02 -15.38
N ASN A 49 -21.74 13.78 -14.28
CA ASN A 49 -21.37 15.18 -14.29
C ASN A 49 -19.84 15.35 -14.41
N LEU A 50 -19.39 15.79 -15.58
CA LEU A 50 -17.96 15.91 -15.90
C LEU A 50 -17.21 16.90 -15.00
N ALA A 51 -17.83 18.02 -14.60
CA ALA A 51 -17.19 19.00 -13.73
C ALA A 51 -16.97 18.41 -12.33
N PHE A 52 -17.99 17.78 -11.77
CA PHE A 52 -17.89 17.10 -10.48
C PHE A 52 -16.88 15.95 -10.52
N LYS A 53 -16.90 15.12 -11.58
CA LYS A 53 -15.93 14.05 -11.79
C LYS A 53 -14.49 14.55 -11.76
N LYS A 54 -14.19 15.61 -12.51
CA LYS A 54 -12.85 16.23 -12.55
C LYS A 54 -12.42 16.77 -11.19
N THR A 55 -13.33 17.41 -10.45
CA THR A 55 -13.03 17.91 -9.11
C THR A 55 -12.68 16.78 -8.14
N VAL A 56 -13.49 15.71 -8.11
CA VAL A 56 -13.22 14.55 -7.24
C VAL A 56 -11.91 13.87 -7.65
N GLN A 57 -11.65 13.71 -8.95
CA GLN A 57 -10.38 13.18 -9.45
C GLN A 57 -9.19 13.99 -8.92
N THR A 58 -9.25 15.32 -9.02
CA THR A 58 -8.17 16.20 -8.54
C THR A 58 -7.93 16.03 -7.05
N ILE A 59 -9.00 15.99 -6.23
CA ILE A 59 -8.89 15.78 -4.77
C ILE A 59 -8.28 14.43 -4.44
N VAL A 60 -8.69 13.36 -5.13
CA VAL A 60 -8.18 12.00 -4.89
C VAL A 60 -6.74 11.84 -5.35
N TYR A 61 -6.32 12.54 -6.41
CA TYR A 61 -4.96 12.41 -6.96
C TYR A 61 -3.93 13.26 -6.22
N LEU A 62 -4.34 14.38 -5.66
CA LEU A 62 -3.46 15.36 -5.02
C LEU A 62 -2.52 14.76 -3.95
N PRO A 63 -2.98 13.88 -3.03
CA PRO A 63 -2.12 13.32 -1.99
C PRO A 63 -0.92 12.54 -2.52
N HIS A 64 -1.05 11.90 -3.69
CA HIS A 64 0.04 11.12 -4.29
C HIS A 64 1.28 11.97 -4.59
N PHE A 65 1.10 13.22 -4.98
CA PHE A 65 2.20 14.14 -5.32
C PHE A 65 2.91 14.75 -4.11
N MET A 66 2.38 14.56 -2.91
CA MET A 66 3.01 15.05 -1.68
C MET A 66 4.18 14.13 -1.28
N SER A 67 5.26 14.72 -0.75
CA SER A 67 6.34 13.91 -0.17
C SER A 67 5.87 13.17 1.09
N TRP A 68 6.47 12.00 1.38
CA TRP A 68 6.16 11.24 2.59
C TRP A 68 6.44 12.03 3.88
N VAL A 69 7.45 12.92 3.87
CA VAL A 69 7.77 13.79 5.01
C VAL A 69 6.62 14.76 5.30
N VAL A 70 6.08 15.39 4.27
CA VAL A 70 4.92 16.31 4.39
C VAL A 70 3.69 15.55 4.87
N VAL A 71 3.39 14.42 4.27
CA VAL A 71 2.26 13.55 4.67
C VAL A 71 2.38 13.15 6.14
N ALA A 72 3.54 12.64 6.55
CA ALA A 72 3.77 12.24 7.95
C ALA A 72 3.62 13.42 8.92
N SER A 73 4.09 14.62 8.54
CA SER A 73 3.96 15.83 9.37
C SER A 73 2.50 16.25 9.55
N ILE A 74 1.70 16.22 8.48
CA ILE A 74 0.26 16.50 8.54
C ILE A 74 -0.44 15.50 9.47
N PHE A 75 -0.19 14.19 9.27
CA PHE A 75 -0.86 13.17 10.10
C PHE A 75 -0.37 13.20 11.56
N ARG A 76 0.90 13.51 11.83
CA ARG A 76 1.38 13.73 13.21
C ARG A 76 0.64 14.87 13.90
N LEU A 77 0.34 15.95 13.17
CA LEU A 77 -0.39 17.08 13.72
C LEU A 77 -1.86 16.72 13.99
N ILE A 78 -2.58 16.22 13.00
CA ILE A 78 -4.02 15.95 13.13
C ILE A 78 -4.34 14.77 14.06
N LEU A 79 -3.42 13.80 14.21
CA LEU A 79 -3.53 12.63 15.09
C LEU A 79 -2.84 12.83 16.45
N SER A 80 -2.35 14.04 16.75
CA SER A 80 -1.66 14.34 17.99
C SER A 80 -2.53 14.04 19.21
N VAL A 81 -1.91 13.64 20.31
CA VAL A 81 -2.57 13.48 21.61
C VAL A 81 -2.82 14.80 22.35
N ASN A 82 -2.20 15.89 21.87
CA ASN A 82 -2.31 17.21 22.45
C ASN A 82 -3.61 17.92 21.99
N SER A 83 -3.89 19.09 22.53
CA SER A 83 -5.04 19.93 22.16
C SER A 83 -5.09 20.33 20.69
N SER A 84 -3.99 20.21 19.94
CA SER A 84 -3.95 20.41 18.49
C SER A 84 -4.40 19.20 17.65
N GLY A 85 -4.58 18.03 18.27
CA GLY A 85 -4.95 16.79 17.59
C GLY A 85 -6.45 16.77 17.23
N MET A 86 -6.80 17.26 16.07
CA MET A 86 -8.18 17.42 15.60
C MET A 86 -8.99 16.11 15.69
N ILE A 87 -8.40 14.98 15.29
CA ILE A 87 -9.11 13.67 15.31
C ILE A 87 -9.42 13.23 16.73
N ASN A 88 -8.47 13.33 17.65
CA ASN A 88 -8.69 13.00 19.05
C ASN A 88 -9.74 13.91 19.69
N GLN A 89 -9.69 15.21 19.41
CA GLN A 89 -10.69 16.17 19.90
C GLN A 89 -12.10 15.86 19.38
N MET A 90 -12.23 15.51 18.10
CA MET A 90 -13.52 15.09 17.52
C MET A 90 -14.04 13.82 18.19
N LEU A 91 -13.21 12.79 18.34
CA LEU A 91 -13.63 11.51 18.94
C LEU A 91 -14.03 11.67 20.41
N MET A 92 -13.30 12.47 21.18
CA MET A 92 -13.66 12.82 22.57
C MET A 92 -14.95 13.65 22.62
N GLY A 93 -15.10 14.63 21.75
CA GLY A 93 -16.30 15.47 21.69
C GLY A 93 -17.57 14.69 21.29
N MET A 94 -17.43 13.61 20.53
CA MET A 94 -18.51 12.68 20.20
C MET A 94 -18.75 11.60 21.28
N GLY A 95 -17.95 11.56 22.34
CA GLY A 95 -18.05 10.54 23.39
C GLY A 95 -17.63 9.12 22.95
N VAL A 96 -16.87 9.01 21.86
CA VAL A 96 -16.39 7.72 21.34
C VAL A 96 -15.19 7.20 22.12
N ILE A 97 -14.36 8.12 22.63
CA ILE A 97 -13.20 7.83 23.46
C ILE A 97 -13.17 8.79 24.66
N ASP A 98 -12.68 8.30 25.81
CA ASP A 98 -12.51 9.10 27.03
C ASP A 98 -11.12 9.76 27.11
N ASN A 99 -10.12 9.14 26.50
CA ASN A 99 -8.73 9.62 26.50
C ASN A 99 -8.17 9.64 25.08
N PRO A 100 -7.26 10.57 24.76
CA PRO A 100 -6.67 10.66 23.43
C PRO A 100 -5.85 9.41 23.09
N ILE A 101 -5.99 8.93 21.86
CA ILE A 101 -5.27 7.78 21.31
C ILE A 101 -3.96 8.25 20.68
N PHE A 102 -2.84 7.62 21.04
CA PHE A 102 -1.56 7.86 20.38
C PHE A 102 -1.42 6.99 19.12
N PHE A 103 -2.14 7.34 18.06
CA PHE A 103 -2.27 6.57 16.82
C PHE A 103 -0.93 6.14 16.21
N LEU A 104 0.10 6.98 16.25
CA LEU A 104 1.42 6.70 15.68
C LEU A 104 2.45 6.22 16.73
N GLY A 105 2.10 6.15 18.01
CA GLY A 105 3.02 5.72 19.07
C GLY A 105 2.54 4.52 19.88
N ASP A 106 1.32 4.04 19.65
CA ASP A 106 0.83 2.81 20.29
C ASP A 106 0.86 1.65 19.28
N VAL A 107 1.47 0.55 19.69
CA VAL A 107 1.62 -0.70 18.89
C VAL A 107 0.29 -1.22 18.35
N ARG A 108 -0.82 -1.03 19.09
CA ARG A 108 -2.16 -1.49 18.70
C ARG A 108 -2.72 -0.72 17.52
N TYR A 109 -2.44 0.57 17.44
CA TYR A 109 -3.03 1.47 16.43
C TYR A 109 -2.11 1.78 15.26
N TRP A 110 -0.79 1.66 15.44
CA TRP A 110 0.18 2.09 14.44
C TRP A 110 -0.03 1.43 13.06
N ARG A 111 -0.23 0.12 13.01
CA ARG A 111 -0.41 -0.59 11.72
C ARG A 111 -1.66 -0.13 10.99
N GLY A 112 -2.79 0.01 11.69
CA GLY A 112 -4.04 0.51 11.11
C GLY A 112 -3.88 1.93 10.56
N THR A 113 -3.27 2.81 11.35
CA THR A 113 -2.97 4.19 10.95
C THR A 113 -2.02 4.25 9.76
N PHE A 114 -0.98 3.43 9.75
CA PHE A 114 -0.04 3.30 8.64
C PHE A 114 -0.75 2.88 7.33
N PHE A 115 -1.61 1.88 7.38
CA PHE A 115 -2.37 1.45 6.21
C PHE A 115 -3.32 2.54 5.73
N PHE A 116 -4.03 3.20 6.63
CA PHE A 116 -4.93 4.30 6.29
C PHE A 116 -4.18 5.44 5.56
N ILE A 117 -3.04 5.89 6.09
CA ILE A 117 -2.22 6.94 5.47
C ILE A 117 -1.74 6.52 4.08
N ASN A 118 -1.30 5.26 3.93
CA ASN A 118 -0.84 4.75 2.63
C ASN A 118 -1.98 4.67 1.61
N VAL A 119 -3.15 4.17 1.99
CA VAL A 119 -4.33 4.12 1.13
C VAL A 119 -4.72 5.53 0.70
N TRP A 120 -4.85 6.46 1.65
CA TRP A 120 -5.18 7.85 1.35
C TRP A 120 -4.19 8.50 0.37
N LYS A 121 -2.89 8.24 0.56
CA LYS A 121 -1.85 8.83 -0.29
C LYS A 121 -1.79 8.23 -1.70
N ASP A 122 -1.83 6.90 -1.81
CA ASP A 122 -1.43 6.21 -3.04
C ASP A 122 -2.60 5.74 -3.92
N THR A 123 -3.84 5.73 -3.40
CA THR A 123 -5.03 5.27 -4.13
C THR A 123 -5.26 6.03 -5.43
N GLY A 124 -5.04 7.35 -5.42
CA GLY A 124 -5.27 8.20 -6.59
C GLY A 124 -4.46 7.77 -7.81
N TRP A 125 -3.20 7.40 -7.64
CA TRP A 125 -2.35 6.92 -8.74
C TRP A 125 -2.88 5.63 -9.38
N GLY A 126 -3.26 4.64 -8.56
CA GLY A 126 -3.86 3.41 -9.06
C GLY A 126 -5.19 3.65 -9.79
N THR A 127 -5.99 4.57 -9.29
CA THR A 127 -7.28 4.95 -9.89
C THR A 127 -7.15 5.45 -11.32
N ILE A 128 -6.09 6.19 -11.67
CA ILE A 128 -5.84 6.68 -13.03
C ILE A 128 -5.71 5.50 -14.01
N LEU A 129 -4.94 4.48 -13.64
CA LEU A 129 -4.71 3.31 -14.50
C LEU A 129 -6.00 2.52 -14.74
N PHE A 130 -6.81 2.34 -13.70
CA PHE A 130 -8.09 1.63 -13.83
C PHE A 130 -9.13 2.45 -14.61
N LEU A 131 -9.18 3.77 -14.43
CA LEU A 131 -10.06 4.63 -15.23
C LEU A 131 -9.70 4.63 -16.72
N ALA A 132 -8.41 4.59 -17.05
CA ALA A 132 -7.96 4.46 -18.44
C ALA A 132 -8.47 3.15 -19.06
N THR A 133 -8.41 2.05 -18.32
CA THR A 133 -8.97 0.76 -18.78
C THR A 133 -10.48 0.83 -18.94
N LEU A 134 -11.20 1.43 -17.98
CA LEU A 134 -12.66 1.58 -18.04
C LEU A 134 -13.10 2.40 -19.25
N SER A 135 -12.35 3.44 -19.57
CA SER A 135 -12.64 4.29 -20.75
C SER A 135 -12.46 3.55 -22.09
N GLY A 136 -11.76 2.44 -22.11
CA GLY A 136 -11.57 1.59 -23.32
C GLY A 136 -12.64 0.52 -23.52
N ILE A 137 -13.58 0.38 -22.59
CA ILE A 137 -14.68 -0.60 -22.74
C ILE A 137 -15.72 -0.02 -23.70
N SER A 138 -16.12 -0.81 -24.74
CA SER A 138 -17.14 -0.36 -25.71
C SER A 138 -18.47 -0.06 -25.02
N PRO A 139 -19.07 1.11 -25.27
CA PRO A 139 -20.42 1.41 -24.80
C PRO A 139 -21.47 0.41 -25.25
N ASP A 140 -21.30 -0.18 -26.44
CA ASP A 140 -22.24 -1.14 -27.05
C ASP A 140 -22.47 -2.37 -26.13
N LEU A 141 -21.44 -2.79 -25.36
CA LEU A 141 -21.57 -3.87 -24.39
C LEU A 141 -22.56 -3.53 -23.27
N TYR A 142 -22.54 -2.29 -22.83
CA TYR A 142 -23.45 -1.80 -21.78
C TYR A 142 -24.87 -1.62 -22.33
N GLU A 143 -25.00 -1.15 -23.57
CA GLU A 143 -26.30 -0.96 -24.25
C GLU A 143 -26.97 -2.32 -24.51
N ALA A 144 -26.23 -3.30 -25.06
CA ALA A 144 -26.73 -4.66 -25.27
C ALA A 144 -27.19 -5.27 -23.93
N ALA A 145 -26.38 -5.20 -22.87
CA ALA A 145 -26.75 -5.72 -21.57
C ALA A 145 -27.98 -5.01 -20.97
N GLN A 146 -28.19 -3.73 -21.30
CA GLN A 146 -29.36 -2.99 -20.84
C GLN A 146 -30.62 -3.45 -21.56
N ILE A 147 -30.54 -3.75 -22.86
CA ILE A 147 -31.63 -4.33 -23.65
C ILE A 147 -32.00 -5.71 -23.08
N ASP A 148 -30.99 -6.52 -22.67
CA ASP A 148 -31.17 -7.82 -22.03
C ASP A 148 -31.68 -7.73 -20.57
N GLY A 149 -32.02 -6.53 -20.08
CA GLY A 149 -32.56 -6.31 -18.74
C GLY A 149 -31.53 -6.42 -17.60
N ALA A 150 -30.22 -6.27 -17.90
CA ALA A 150 -29.19 -6.26 -16.87
C ALA A 150 -29.20 -4.93 -16.08
N ASN A 151 -29.40 -5.03 -14.77
CA ASN A 151 -29.28 -3.89 -13.87
C ASN A 151 -27.82 -3.44 -13.68
N ARG A 152 -27.58 -2.32 -12.97
CA ARG A 152 -26.23 -1.76 -12.75
C ARG A 152 -25.27 -2.78 -12.11
N TRP A 153 -25.73 -3.58 -11.14
CA TRP A 153 -24.92 -4.59 -10.47
C TRP A 153 -24.51 -5.73 -11.40
N LYS A 154 -25.42 -6.20 -12.26
CA LYS A 154 -25.11 -7.22 -13.26
C LYS A 154 -24.06 -6.69 -14.25
N ARG A 155 -24.23 -5.48 -14.77
CA ARG A 155 -23.23 -4.85 -15.66
C ARG A 155 -21.87 -4.70 -14.99
N LEU A 156 -21.83 -4.27 -13.72
CA LEU A 156 -20.59 -4.17 -12.94
C LEU A 156 -19.89 -5.52 -12.83
N ILE A 157 -20.61 -6.57 -12.46
CA ILE A 157 -20.00 -7.89 -12.16
C ILE A 157 -19.63 -8.64 -13.44
N TYR A 158 -20.46 -8.56 -14.50
CA TYR A 158 -20.28 -9.40 -15.70
C TYR A 158 -19.59 -8.68 -16.87
N ILE A 159 -19.50 -7.35 -16.87
CA ILE A 159 -18.82 -6.58 -17.92
C ILE A 159 -17.62 -5.84 -17.34
N THR A 160 -17.85 -4.96 -16.37
CA THR A 160 -16.83 -4.01 -15.90
C THR A 160 -15.70 -4.70 -15.14
N LEU A 161 -16.00 -5.52 -14.13
CA LEU A 161 -14.97 -6.22 -13.35
C LEU A 161 -14.15 -7.22 -14.17
N PRO A 162 -14.73 -8.05 -15.06
CA PRO A 162 -13.95 -8.90 -15.94
C PRO A 162 -13.04 -8.13 -16.90
N ALA A 163 -13.50 -7.00 -17.43
CA ALA A 163 -12.68 -6.12 -18.27
C ALA A 163 -11.49 -5.52 -17.51
N LEU A 164 -11.68 -5.18 -16.22
CA LEU A 164 -10.60 -4.69 -15.36
C LEU A 164 -9.63 -5.77 -14.88
N ALA A 165 -10.04 -7.04 -14.87
CA ALA A 165 -9.26 -8.12 -14.24
C ALA A 165 -7.83 -8.20 -14.78
N ASN A 166 -7.64 -7.98 -16.09
CA ASN A 166 -6.32 -7.98 -16.72
C ASN A 166 -5.42 -6.85 -16.16
N THR A 167 -5.96 -5.66 -16.06
CA THR A 167 -5.23 -4.49 -15.54
C THR A 167 -4.96 -4.63 -14.04
N ILE A 168 -5.93 -5.14 -13.26
CA ILE A 168 -5.76 -5.39 -11.82
C ILE A 168 -4.57 -6.32 -11.59
N ILE A 169 -4.50 -7.45 -12.29
CA ILE A 169 -3.43 -8.43 -12.10
C ILE A 169 -2.09 -7.85 -12.57
N THR A 170 -2.07 -7.11 -13.67
CA THR A 170 -0.86 -6.45 -14.18
C THR A 170 -0.32 -5.45 -13.15
N VAL A 171 -1.16 -4.56 -12.67
CA VAL A 171 -0.80 -3.55 -11.64
C VAL A 171 -0.38 -4.24 -10.33
N PHE A 172 -1.06 -5.31 -9.94
CA PHE A 172 -0.72 -6.09 -8.75
C PHE A 172 0.68 -6.70 -8.85
N ILE A 173 1.04 -7.34 -9.97
CA ILE A 173 2.38 -7.94 -10.19
C ILE A 173 3.47 -6.85 -10.23
N LEU A 174 3.22 -5.74 -10.93
CA LEU A 174 4.18 -4.62 -10.97
C LEU A 174 4.43 -4.01 -9.58
N ASN A 175 3.41 -3.90 -8.76
CA ASN A 175 3.54 -3.42 -7.38
C ASN A 175 4.16 -4.49 -6.45
N LEU A 176 3.93 -5.78 -6.72
CA LEU A 176 4.56 -6.86 -5.99
C LEU A 176 6.09 -6.83 -6.12
N ALA A 177 6.62 -6.41 -7.27
CA ALA A 177 8.05 -6.21 -7.45
C ALA A 177 8.66 -5.19 -6.47
N LYS A 178 7.83 -4.28 -5.95
CA LYS A 178 8.23 -3.24 -4.99
C LYS A 178 7.93 -3.61 -3.53
N VAL A 179 7.33 -4.78 -3.28
CA VAL A 179 6.89 -5.22 -1.93
C VAL A 179 8.03 -5.19 -0.92
N MET A 180 9.24 -5.60 -1.33
CA MET A 180 10.41 -5.58 -0.46
C MET A 180 11.06 -4.19 -0.29
N ASN A 181 10.53 -3.15 -0.97
CA ASN A 181 11.08 -1.79 -0.97
C ASN A 181 10.20 -0.81 -0.18
N LEU A 182 9.99 -1.09 1.10
CA LEU A 182 9.18 -0.28 1.99
C LEU A 182 10.10 0.49 2.96
N PHE A 183 10.56 1.69 2.57
CA PHE A 183 11.44 2.52 3.41
C PHE A 183 10.76 3.82 3.86
N GLU A 184 10.50 4.71 2.91
CA GLU A 184 10.14 6.11 3.19
C GLU A 184 8.90 6.23 4.10
N SER A 185 7.82 5.56 3.75
CA SER A 185 6.56 5.61 4.51
C SER A 185 6.72 5.10 5.94
N VAL A 186 7.51 4.04 6.13
CA VAL A 186 7.79 3.50 7.46
C VAL A 186 8.74 4.42 8.21
N PHE A 187 9.84 4.83 7.58
CA PHE A 187 10.90 5.64 8.23
C PHE A 187 10.35 6.95 8.82
N VAL A 188 9.45 7.62 8.08
CA VAL A 188 8.88 8.89 8.56
C VAL A 188 7.72 8.71 9.55
N THR A 189 7.09 7.55 9.64
CA THR A 189 5.95 7.30 10.55
C THR A 189 6.32 6.51 11.79
N MET A 190 7.46 5.79 11.77
CA MET A 190 7.94 5.00 12.91
C MET A 190 8.53 5.88 14.02
N ASN A 191 8.56 5.34 15.22
CA ASN A 191 9.30 5.85 16.37
C ASN A 191 9.70 4.67 17.27
N ASP A 192 10.47 4.93 18.33
CA ASP A 192 11.04 3.85 19.16
C ASP A 192 9.98 3.05 19.91
N ALA A 193 8.82 3.63 20.23
CA ALA A 193 7.73 2.92 20.93
C ALA A 193 7.07 1.82 20.06
N VAL A 194 7.17 1.92 18.75
CA VAL A 194 6.51 1.00 17.80
C VAL A 194 7.49 0.22 16.92
N VAL A 195 8.78 0.23 17.23
CA VAL A 195 9.84 -0.43 16.43
C VAL A 195 9.53 -1.92 16.20
N ASN A 196 9.02 -2.62 17.19
CA ASN A 196 8.68 -4.04 17.11
C ASN A 196 7.65 -4.38 16.04
N VAL A 197 6.74 -3.45 15.70
CA VAL A 197 5.68 -3.64 14.68
C VAL A 197 5.92 -2.87 13.39
N SER A 198 6.84 -1.92 13.38
CA SER A 198 7.10 -1.01 12.27
C SER A 198 8.43 -1.27 11.55
N ASN A 199 9.46 -1.80 12.25
CA ASN A 199 10.77 -1.98 11.66
C ASN A 199 10.72 -2.99 10.51
N VAL A 200 11.10 -2.55 9.32
CA VAL A 200 11.16 -3.37 8.09
C VAL A 200 12.60 -3.58 7.66
N LEU A 201 12.86 -4.50 6.72
CA LEU A 201 14.23 -4.81 6.29
C LEU A 201 15.03 -3.58 5.86
N GLN A 202 14.41 -2.61 5.19
CA GLN A 202 15.12 -1.40 4.77
C GLN A 202 15.44 -0.47 5.93
N THR A 203 14.54 -0.27 6.88
CA THR A 203 14.82 0.52 8.10
C THR A 203 15.78 -0.22 9.02
N TYR A 204 15.72 -1.55 9.05
CA TYR A 204 16.67 -2.39 9.75
C TYR A 204 18.09 -2.24 9.19
N VAL A 205 18.26 -2.36 7.86
CA VAL A 205 19.55 -2.13 7.17
C VAL A 205 20.05 -0.70 7.45
N TYR A 206 19.19 0.30 7.33
CA TYR A 206 19.53 1.69 7.61
C TYR A 206 20.07 1.87 9.05
N ARG A 207 19.37 1.33 10.05
CA ARG A 207 19.79 1.41 11.45
C ARG A 207 21.11 0.67 11.74
N LYS A 208 21.32 -0.49 11.12
CA LYS A 208 22.57 -1.25 11.23
C LYS A 208 23.75 -0.57 10.53
N THR A 209 23.48 0.18 9.46
CA THR A 209 24.51 0.88 8.69
C THR A 209 24.91 2.20 9.34
N PHE A 210 23.95 2.97 9.87
CA PHE A 210 24.17 4.35 10.32
C PHE A 210 23.91 4.58 11.81
N GLY A 211 23.30 3.64 12.52
CA GLY A 211 22.82 3.86 13.90
C GLY A 211 23.74 3.42 15.05
N SER A 212 24.72 2.55 14.81
CA SER A 212 25.40 1.85 15.91
C SER A 212 26.91 2.06 16.03
N GLY A 213 27.49 2.99 15.29
CA GLY A 213 28.95 3.25 15.35
C GLY A 213 29.86 2.13 14.81
N ASN A 214 29.38 0.91 14.74
CA ASN A 214 30.04 -0.26 14.13
C ASN A 214 29.23 -0.72 12.93
N SER A 215 29.45 -0.05 11.77
CA SER A 215 28.77 -0.38 10.52
C SER A 215 29.32 -1.68 9.93
N ASP A 216 28.53 -2.76 9.94
CA ASP A 216 28.86 -4.00 9.22
C ASP A 216 28.24 -3.97 7.82
N TYR A 217 29.00 -3.36 6.88
CA TYR A 217 28.59 -3.26 5.48
C TYR A 217 28.45 -4.63 4.81
N GLY A 218 29.24 -5.64 5.24
CA GLY A 218 29.17 -7.00 4.73
C GLY A 218 27.83 -7.64 5.07
N TYR A 219 27.42 -7.51 6.32
CA TYR A 219 26.14 -8.01 6.81
C TYR A 219 24.95 -7.30 6.16
N THR A 220 24.96 -5.98 6.12
CA THR A 220 23.84 -5.20 5.50
C THR A 220 23.73 -5.44 4.01
N THR A 221 24.85 -5.69 3.32
CA THR A 221 24.87 -6.13 1.90
C THR A 221 24.23 -7.52 1.76
N ALA A 222 24.54 -8.47 2.64
CA ALA A 222 23.92 -9.80 2.62
C ALA A 222 22.40 -9.73 2.80
N VAL A 223 21.90 -8.89 3.73
CA VAL A 223 20.47 -8.63 3.91
C VAL A 223 19.85 -8.02 2.64
N GLY A 224 20.54 -7.08 1.98
CA GLY A 224 20.12 -6.48 0.72
C GLY A 224 20.00 -7.50 -0.42
N LEU A 225 20.97 -8.39 -0.55
CA LEU A 225 20.95 -9.51 -1.53
C LEU A 225 19.79 -10.47 -1.25
N PHE A 226 19.61 -10.86 0.00
CA PHE A 226 18.49 -11.71 0.40
C PHE A 226 17.15 -11.07 0.06
N LYS A 227 16.96 -9.77 0.38
CA LYS A 227 15.77 -9.00 0.04
C LYS A 227 15.49 -9.04 -1.47
N SER A 228 16.51 -8.83 -2.29
CA SER A 228 16.39 -8.85 -3.75
C SER A 228 16.02 -10.23 -4.28
N PHE A 229 16.61 -11.26 -3.71
CA PHE A 229 16.31 -12.66 -4.05
C PHE A 229 14.85 -13.03 -3.72
N VAL A 230 14.37 -12.66 -2.53
CA VAL A 230 12.95 -12.89 -2.15
C VAL A 230 12.02 -12.11 -3.08
N GLY A 231 12.34 -10.85 -3.39
CA GLY A 231 11.57 -10.04 -4.34
C GLY A 231 11.47 -10.70 -5.71
N MET A 232 12.57 -11.23 -6.23
CA MET A 232 12.61 -11.98 -7.49
C MET A 232 11.69 -13.22 -7.44
N ILE A 233 11.78 -14.03 -6.39
CA ILE A 233 10.92 -15.22 -6.22
C ILE A 233 9.43 -14.83 -6.20
N LEU A 234 9.06 -13.77 -5.48
CA LEU A 234 7.68 -13.28 -5.41
C LEU A 234 7.15 -12.87 -6.79
N VAL A 235 7.94 -12.13 -7.55
CA VAL A 235 7.54 -11.67 -8.90
C VAL A 235 7.42 -12.85 -9.86
N LEU A 236 8.43 -13.72 -9.92
CA LEU A 236 8.41 -14.89 -10.82
C LEU A 236 7.28 -15.86 -10.44
N GLY A 237 7.07 -16.09 -9.14
CA GLY A 237 5.99 -16.94 -8.65
C GLY A 237 4.60 -16.40 -9.02
N CYS A 238 4.36 -15.10 -8.82
CA CYS A 238 3.11 -14.46 -9.21
C CYS A 238 2.90 -14.43 -10.73
N ASN A 239 3.97 -14.20 -11.49
CA ASN A 239 3.92 -14.22 -12.95
C ASN A 239 3.57 -15.64 -13.47
N TYR A 240 4.20 -16.67 -12.90
CA TYR A 240 3.88 -18.06 -13.22
C TYR A 240 2.42 -18.41 -12.88
N ALA A 241 1.93 -18.02 -11.70
CA ALA A 241 0.55 -18.21 -11.29
C ALA A 241 -0.42 -17.49 -12.26
N SER A 242 -0.12 -16.24 -12.63
CA SER A 242 -0.89 -15.46 -13.60
C SER A 242 -0.95 -16.16 -14.96
N LYS A 243 0.20 -16.66 -15.46
CA LYS A 243 0.28 -17.39 -16.73
C LYS A 243 -0.58 -18.66 -16.72
N LYS A 244 -0.57 -19.40 -15.60
CA LYS A 244 -1.35 -20.63 -15.46
C LYS A 244 -2.87 -20.36 -15.42
N VAL A 245 -3.30 -19.28 -14.80
CA VAL A 245 -4.72 -18.93 -14.63
C VAL A 245 -5.29 -18.25 -15.88
N ARG A 246 -4.50 -17.43 -16.58
CA ARG A 246 -4.97 -16.53 -17.65
C ARG A 246 -4.38 -16.85 -19.01
N GLY A 247 -3.47 -17.81 -19.12
CA GLY A 247 -2.75 -18.12 -20.36
C GLY A 247 -1.73 -17.06 -20.80
N ARG A 248 -1.57 -15.95 -20.05
CA ARG A 248 -0.65 -14.85 -20.35
C ARG A 248 0.15 -14.45 -19.10
N GLY A 249 1.47 -14.41 -19.23
CA GLY A 249 2.37 -13.77 -18.26
C GLY A 249 2.56 -12.29 -18.59
N ILE A 250 3.25 -11.57 -17.69
CA ILE A 250 3.58 -10.15 -17.86
C ILE A 250 5.10 -10.01 -18.11
N VAL A 251 5.86 -10.98 -17.61
CA VAL A 251 7.32 -11.11 -17.78
C VAL A 251 7.61 -12.45 -18.44
#